data_de6afbd0eb09282275ab617a2ab64e32
#
_entry.id   de6afbd0eb09282275ab617a2ab64e32
#
_cell.length_a   1.000
_cell.length_b   1.000
_cell.length_c   1.000
_cell.angle_alpha   90.00
_cell.angle_beta   90.00
_cell.angle_gamma   90.00
#
_symmetry.space_group_name_H-M   'P 1'
#
loop_
_entity.id
_entity.type
_entity.pdbx_description
1 polymer ?
#
loop_
_entity_poly.entity_id
_entity_poly.type
_entity_poly.pdbx_seq_one_letter_code
_entity_poly.pdbx_strand_id
1 'polypeptide(L)'
;MERRRALLKIAQDEGVLVVEDAPYLYINYAEVSERPMPFVTLDPTQTVHLFTGSKIGLPGPRVGFAYTEAVIEISDSGRVDLTDLLLTEASADTLFQNPHALRSFEALLREADGSLRPSLWPIAEQKLAIYRENRQILLDGLEEELGDFRDQFHWTRPEAGFFSVFTFTESDIIVDDAFIERLVERYGVVVVPMYDFYPDDARIRDQQVGYNQLRLSFCFSENIGSARRQELAEAVRAFARAVKMEVGIT
;
A
#
# COMPACT_ATOMS: atom_id res chain seq x y z
N MET A 1 11.74 -14.20 3.71
CA MET A 1 11.19 -15.53 3.28
C MET A 1 10.80 -16.43 4.45
N GLU A 2 11.59 -16.53 5.50
CA GLU A 2 11.32 -17.36 6.68
C GLU A 2 9.99 -17.06 7.36
N ARG A 3 9.71 -15.77 7.61
CA ARG A 3 8.44 -15.30 8.20
C ARG A 3 7.21 -15.71 7.36
N ARG A 4 7.30 -15.66 6.01
CA ARG A 4 6.19 -16.07 5.14
C ARG A 4 5.92 -17.57 5.24
N ARG A 5 6.97 -18.39 5.27
CA ARG A 5 6.83 -19.85 5.48
C ARG A 5 6.24 -20.18 6.83
N ALA A 6 6.65 -19.47 7.88
CA ALA A 6 6.08 -19.66 9.21
C ALA A 6 4.59 -19.32 9.26
N LEU A 7 4.16 -18.23 8.61
CA LEU A 7 2.75 -17.86 8.50
C LEU A 7 1.93 -18.90 7.73
N LEU A 8 2.45 -19.40 6.59
CA LEU A 8 1.79 -20.49 5.84
C LEU A 8 1.66 -21.73 6.68
N LYS A 9 2.69 -22.10 7.44
CA LYS A 9 2.63 -23.26 8.34
C LYS A 9 1.52 -23.10 9.38
N ILE A 10 1.39 -21.94 10.01
CA ILE A 10 0.30 -21.66 10.95
C ILE A 10 -1.06 -21.79 10.25
N ALA A 11 -1.20 -21.17 9.06
CA ALA A 11 -2.45 -21.25 8.30
C ALA A 11 -2.84 -22.70 7.94
N GLN A 12 -1.87 -23.52 7.56
CA GLN A 12 -2.07 -24.96 7.29
C GLN A 12 -2.50 -25.71 8.55
N ASP A 13 -1.82 -25.48 9.67
CA ASP A 13 -2.11 -26.16 10.93
C ASP A 13 -3.50 -25.78 11.48
N GLU A 14 -3.95 -24.54 11.24
CA GLU A 14 -5.26 -24.04 11.66
C GLU A 14 -6.38 -24.25 10.59
N GLY A 15 -6.05 -24.78 9.42
CA GLY A 15 -7.02 -25.02 8.34
C GLY A 15 -7.64 -23.74 7.76
N VAL A 16 -6.87 -22.62 7.70
CA VAL A 16 -7.33 -21.33 7.19
C VAL A 16 -6.55 -20.91 5.95
N LEU A 17 -7.20 -20.18 5.04
CA LEU A 17 -6.54 -19.63 3.86
C LEU A 17 -5.82 -18.32 4.19
N VAL A 18 -4.70 -18.08 3.52
CA VAL A 18 -4.01 -16.77 3.52
C VAL A 18 -4.53 -15.95 2.35
N VAL A 19 -5.21 -14.83 2.62
CA VAL A 19 -5.54 -13.86 1.59
C VAL A 19 -4.44 -12.81 1.54
N GLU A 20 -3.63 -12.82 0.48
CA GLU A 20 -2.56 -11.86 0.24
C GLU A 20 -3.07 -10.71 -0.63
N ASP A 21 -3.38 -9.56 -0.02
CA ASP A 21 -3.68 -8.32 -0.75
C ASP A 21 -2.35 -7.67 -1.18
N ALA A 22 -1.99 -7.81 -2.44
CA ALA A 22 -0.67 -7.48 -2.98
C ALA A 22 -0.66 -6.35 -4.04
N PRO A 23 -1.38 -5.23 -3.87
CA PRO A 23 -1.39 -4.14 -4.85
C PRO A 23 -0.01 -3.48 -5.01
N TYR A 24 0.84 -3.57 -3.98
CA TYR A 24 2.18 -2.98 -3.94
C TYR A 24 3.30 -3.97 -4.24
N LEU A 25 3.00 -5.16 -4.75
CA LEU A 25 4.00 -6.21 -5.03
C LEU A 25 5.21 -5.69 -5.80
N TYR A 26 4.97 -4.87 -6.83
CA TYR A 26 6.00 -4.30 -7.70
C TYR A 26 6.58 -2.96 -7.20
N ILE A 27 6.14 -2.45 -6.05
CA ILE A 27 6.71 -1.26 -5.42
C ILE A 27 7.53 -1.72 -4.22
N ASN A 28 8.72 -2.25 -4.50
CA ASN A 28 9.64 -2.75 -3.50
C ASN A 28 11.05 -2.20 -3.79
N TYR A 29 11.67 -1.59 -2.78
CA TYR A 29 12.94 -0.87 -2.88
C TYR A 29 14.16 -1.73 -2.64
N ALA A 30 13.98 -2.97 -2.19
CA ALA A 30 15.05 -3.93 -2.02
C ALA A 30 15.65 -4.36 -3.37
N GLU A 31 16.86 -4.86 -3.32
CA GLU A 31 17.51 -5.50 -4.46
C GLU A 31 16.68 -6.70 -4.95
N VAL A 32 16.75 -6.99 -6.24
CA VAL A 32 15.89 -8.01 -6.87
C VAL A 32 15.98 -9.36 -6.15
N SER A 33 17.18 -9.76 -5.74
CA SER A 33 17.43 -11.02 -5.02
C SER A 33 16.85 -11.07 -3.60
N GLU A 34 16.53 -9.90 -3.02
CA GLU A 34 16.04 -9.77 -1.65
C GLU A 34 14.52 -9.56 -1.59
N ARG A 35 13.89 -9.30 -2.74
CA ARG A 35 12.44 -9.08 -2.80
C ARG A 35 11.68 -10.33 -2.37
N PRO A 36 10.72 -10.19 -1.45
CA PRO A 36 9.96 -11.34 -0.99
C PRO A 36 9.07 -11.89 -2.11
N MET A 37 9.08 -13.19 -2.31
CA MET A 37 8.15 -13.86 -3.23
C MET A 37 6.72 -13.82 -2.65
N PRO A 38 5.68 -13.66 -3.48
CA PRO A 38 4.29 -13.78 -3.05
C PRO A 38 3.99 -15.12 -2.37
N PHE A 39 3.02 -15.15 -1.46
CA PHE A 39 2.59 -16.38 -0.81
C PHE A 39 2.11 -17.43 -1.80
N VAL A 40 1.42 -17.01 -2.86
CA VAL A 40 0.91 -17.88 -3.91
C VAL A 40 2.00 -18.68 -4.62
N THR A 41 3.23 -18.18 -4.69
CA THR A 41 4.37 -18.92 -5.26
C THR A 41 4.97 -19.94 -4.30
N LEU A 42 4.63 -19.86 -3.02
CA LEU A 42 5.04 -20.83 -1.99
C LEU A 42 4.03 -21.95 -1.85
N ASP A 43 2.74 -21.61 -1.84
CA ASP A 43 1.64 -22.57 -1.79
C ASP A 43 0.35 -21.95 -2.37
N PRO A 44 0.04 -22.21 -3.65
CA PRO A 44 -1.16 -21.70 -4.30
C PRO A 44 -2.45 -22.33 -3.77
N THR A 45 -2.36 -23.51 -3.14
CA THR A 45 -3.54 -24.20 -2.59
C THR A 45 -3.95 -23.66 -1.22
N GLN A 46 -3.05 -22.97 -0.54
CA GLN A 46 -3.28 -22.34 0.77
C GLN A 46 -3.45 -20.83 0.70
N THR A 47 -3.35 -20.25 -0.52
CA THR A 47 -3.30 -18.80 -0.69
C THR A 47 -4.34 -18.31 -1.71
N VAL A 48 -4.97 -17.18 -1.42
CA VAL A 48 -5.68 -16.34 -2.40
C VAL A 48 -4.84 -15.08 -2.62
N HIS A 49 -4.29 -14.91 -3.82
CA HIS A 49 -3.48 -13.75 -4.19
C HIS A 49 -4.33 -12.71 -4.92
N LEU A 50 -4.41 -11.51 -4.35
CA LEU A 50 -5.12 -10.36 -4.94
C LEU A 50 -4.12 -9.39 -5.54
N PHE A 51 -4.33 -9.01 -6.80
CA PHE A 51 -3.45 -8.09 -7.51
C PHE A 51 -4.25 -7.09 -8.35
N THR A 52 -3.68 -5.90 -8.53
CA THR A 52 -4.24 -4.84 -9.39
C THR A 52 -3.17 -4.16 -10.23
N GLY A 53 -3.51 -3.75 -11.44
CA GLY A 53 -2.67 -2.90 -12.29
C GLY A 53 -2.59 -1.43 -11.84
N SER A 54 -3.41 -1.02 -10.87
CA SER A 54 -3.54 0.39 -10.47
C SER A 54 -2.24 1.02 -9.99
N LYS A 55 -1.37 0.25 -9.34
CA LYS A 55 -0.13 0.77 -8.73
C LYS A 55 1.09 0.72 -9.66
N ILE A 56 0.98 0.01 -10.78
CA ILE A 56 2.05 -0.11 -11.79
C ILE A 56 1.78 0.65 -13.09
N GLY A 57 0.74 1.51 -13.12
CA GLY A 57 0.48 2.41 -14.25
C GLY A 57 -0.93 2.38 -14.83
N LEU A 58 -1.83 1.53 -14.33
CA LEU A 58 -3.22 1.41 -14.79
C LEU A 58 -4.26 1.75 -13.71
N PRO A 59 -4.26 2.95 -13.11
CA PRO A 59 -5.23 3.29 -12.08
C PRO A 59 -6.64 3.52 -12.65
N GLY A 60 -6.75 4.04 -13.89
CA GLY A 60 -8.00 4.42 -14.53
C GLY A 60 -8.95 3.25 -14.82
N PRO A 61 -8.51 2.15 -15.44
CA PRO A 61 -9.37 1.03 -15.82
C PRO A 61 -10.07 0.31 -14.67
N ARG A 62 -9.60 0.45 -13.43
CA ARG A 62 -10.18 -0.19 -12.23
C ARG A 62 -10.27 -1.70 -12.38
N VAL A 63 -9.14 -2.35 -12.67
CA VAL A 63 -9.03 -3.79 -12.89
C VAL A 63 -8.07 -4.42 -11.87
N GLY A 64 -8.48 -5.57 -11.39
CA GLY A 64 -7.70 -6.46 -10.55
C GLY A 64 -8.14 -7.90 -10.77
N PHE A 65 -7.44 -8.82 -10.18
CA PHE A 65 -7.79 -10.25 -10.24
C PHE A 65 -7.34 -10.96 -8.96
N ALA A 66 -8.00 -12.09 -8.70
CA ALA A 66 -7.63 -13.05 -7.70
C ALA A 66 -7.08 -14.30 -8.39
N TYR A 67 -6.06 -14.90 -7.79
CA TYR A 67 -5.55 -16.21 -8.20
C TYR A 67 -5.44 -17.13 -6.99
N THR A 68 -5.93 -18.35 -7.14
CA THR A 68 -5.83 -19.42 -6.13
C THR A 68 -5.98 -20.79 -6.80
N GLU A 69 -5.40 -21.82 -6.19
CA GLU A 69 -5.65 -23.23 -6.49
C GLU A 69 -6.30 -23.94 -5.28
N ALA A 70 -6.86 -23.16 -4.36
CA ALA A 70 -7.51 -23.67 -3.17
C ALA A 70 -8.79 -24.42 -3.52
N VAL A 71 -9.01 -25.55 -2.85
CA VAL A 71 -10.26 -26.30 -2.86
C VAL A 71 -10.89 -26.22 -1.48
N ILE A 72 -12.14 -25.82 -1.42
CA ILE A 72 -12.89 -25.71 -0.17
C ILE A 72 -13.94 -26.82 -0.06
N GLU A 73 -14.29 -27.15 1.16
CA GLU A 73 -15.32 -28.15 1.44
C GLU A 73 -16.60 -27.42 1.85
N ILE A 74 -17.69 -27.69 1.10
CA ILE A 74 -19.01 -27.11 1.37
C ILE A 74 -19.91 -28.24 1.82
N SER A 75 -20.55 -28.09 2.98
CA SER A 75 -21.30 -29.15 3.68
C SER A 75 -22.27 -29.95 2.80
N ASP A 76 -22.93 -29.31 1.82
CA ASP A 76 -23.93 -29.94 0.96
C ASP A 76 -23.47 -30.20 -0.48
N SER A 77 -22.33 -29.62 -0.88
CA SER A 77 -21.83 -29.66 -2.28
C SER A 77 -20.50 -30.42 -2.42
N GLY A 78 -19.92 -30.88 -1.30
CA GLY A 78 -18.63 -31.53 -1.31
C GLY A 78 -17.47 -30.55 -1.57
N ARG A 79 -16.46 -31.03 -2.31
CA ARG A 79 -15.26 -30.23 -2.62
C ARG A 79 -15.50 -29.41 -3.88
N VAL A 80 -15.20 -28.10 -3.79
CA VAL A 80 -15.38 -27.13 -4.87
C VAL A 80 -14.10 -26.30 -5.03
N ASP A 81 -13.68 -26.06 -6.26
CA ASP A 81 -12.59 -25.14 -6.55
C ASP A 81 -13.00 -23.72 -6.15
N LEU A 82 -12.20 -23.05 -5.32
CA LEU A 82 -12.50 -21.69 -4.86
C LEU A 82 -12.57 -20.70 -6.03
N THR A 83 -11.80 -20.93 -7.09
CA THR A 83 -11.87 -20.12 -8.33
C THR A 83 -13.26 -20.17 -8.97
N ASP A 84 -13.90 -21.33 -9.05
CA ASP A 84 -15.24 -21.49 -9.63
C ASP A 84 -16.29 -20.77 -8.78
N LEU A 85 -16.15 -20.82 -7.46
CA LEU A 85 -17.03 -20.09 -6.55
C LEU A 85 -16.88 -18.58 -6.72
N LEU A 86 -15.64 -18.05 -6.73
CA LEU A 86 -15.36 -16.63 -6.94
C LEU A 86 -15.87 -16.14 -8.30
N LEU A 87 -15.76 -16.95 -9.36
CA LEU A 87 -16.32 -16.63 -10.68
C LEU A 87 -17.84 -16.58 -10.66
N THR A 88 -18.47 -17.49 -9.93
CA THR A 88 -19.94 -17.51 -9.77
C THR A 88 -20.42 -16.24 -9.06
N GLU A 89 -19.80 -15.88 -7.94
CA GLU A 89 -20.14 -14.66 -7.20
C GLU A 89 -19.91 -13.39 -8.04
N ALA A 90 -18.74 -13.29 -8.70
CA ALA A 90 -18.43 -12.16 -9.57
C ALA A 90 -19.45 -12.02 -10.72
N SER A 91 -19.95 -13.14 -11.26
CA SER A 91 -20.98 -13.16 -12.30
C SER A 91 -22.34 -12.73 -11.77
N ALA A 92 -22.67 -13.07 -10.52
CA ALA A 92 -23.88 -12.62 -9.88
C ALA A 92 -23.89 -11.12 -9.59
N ASP A 93 -22.74 -10.57 -9.15
CA ASP A 93 -22.61 -9.16 -8.79
C ASP A 93 -22.53 -8.23 -10.01
N THR A 94 -21.71 -8.59 -11.00
CA THR A 94 -21.35 -7.69 -12.11
C THR A 94 -21.70 -8.22 -13.49
N LEU A 95 -22.26 -9.43 -13.58
CA LEU A 95 -22.56 -10.20 -14.79
C LEU A 95 -21.31 -10.53 -15.61
N PHE A 96 -20.51 -9.53 -15.98
CA PHE A 96 -19.16 -9.67 -16.58
C PHE A 96 -18.34 -8.41 -16.35
N GLN A 97 -17.03 -8.58 -16.34
CA GLN A 97 -16.09 -7.50 -16.15
C GLN A 97 -16.07 -6.54 -17.36
N ASN A 98 -15.72 -5.27 -17.11
CA ASN A 98 -15.57 -4.28 -18.16
C ASN A 98 -14.50 -4.74 -19.18
N PRO A 99 -14.87 -5.00 -20.45
CA PRO A 99 -13.95 -5.54 -21.46
C PRO A 99 -12.80 -4.56 -21.80
N HIS A 100 -13.02 -3.25 -21.70
CA HIS A 100 -11.97 -2.25 -21.91
C HIS A 100 -10.93 -2.29 -20.78
N ALA A 101 -11.36 -2.50 -19.54
CA ALA A 101 -10.45 -2.66 -18.41
C ALA A 101 -9.60 -3.93 -18.56
N LEU A 102 -10.22 -5.05 -18.95
CA LEU A 102 -9.51 -6.31 -19.20
C LEU A 102 -8.50 -6.18 -20.35
N ARG A 103 -8.89 -5.54 -21.46
CA ARG A 103 -7.98 -5.29 -22.59
C ARG A 103 -6.82 -4.36 -22.24
N SER A 104 -7.06 -3.35 -21.43
CA SER A 104 -6.01 -2.47 -20.93
C SER A 104 -5.00 -3.24 -20.08
N PHE A 105 -5.48 -4.18 -19.25
CA PHE A 105 -4.61 -5.01 -18.44
C PHE A 105 -3.87 -6.06 -19.31
N GLU A 106 -4.56 -6.68 -20.28
CA GLU A 106 -3.93 -7.59 -21.24
C GLU A 106 -2.79 -6.90 -22.00
N ALA A 107 -2.97 -5.64 -22.43
CA ALA A 107 -1.92 -4.88 -23.09
C ALA A 107 -0.70 -4.67 -22.18
N LEU A 108 -0.88 -4.53 -20.87
CA LEU A 108 0.21 -4.46 -19.91
C LEU A 108 0.99 -5.79 -19.82
N LEU A 109 0.30 -6.92 -19.99
CA LEU A 109 0.89 -8.26 -19.93
C LEU A 109 1.62 -8.68 -21.21
N ARG A 110 1.50 -7.93 -22.32
CA ARG A 110 2.07 -8.30 -23.63
C ARG A 110 3.26 -7.44 -24.02
N GLU A 111 4.19 -8.05 -24.74
CA GLU A 111 5.25 -7.37 -25.48
C GLU A 111 4.72 -6.81 -26.81
N ALA A 112 5.52 -6.01 -27.50
CA ALA A 112 5.15 -5.41 -28.78
C ALA A 112 4.86 -6.43 -29.89
N ASP A 113 5.45 -7.62 -29.81
CA ASP A 113 5.23 -8.74 -30.75
C ASP A 113 3.98 -9.58 -30.38
N GLY A 114 3.28 -9.21 -29.30
CA GLY A 114 2.09 -9.91 -28.81
C GLY A 114 2.36 -11.08 -27.86
N SER A 115 3.60 -11.45 -27.63
CA SER A 115 3.98 -12.49 -26.66
C SER A 115 3.71 -12.02 -25.23
N LEU A 116 3.52 -12.95 -24.30
CA LEU A 116 3.35 -12.64 -22.88
C LEU A 116 4.69 -12.19 -22.28
N ARG A 117 4.64 -11.10 -21.51
CA ARG A 117 5.79 -10.66 -20.71
C ARG A 117 6.13 -11.70 -19.66
N PRO A 118 7.41 -12.06 -19.52
CA PRO A 118 7.83 -12.96 -18.44
C PRO A 118 7.71 -12.30 -17.05
N SER A 119 7.64 -10.97 -16.99
CA SER A 119 7.56 -10.23 -15.73
C SER A 119 7.06 -8.80 -15.96
N LEU A 120 6.38 -8.23 -14.98
CA LEU A 120 5.99 -6.81 -14.95
C LEU A 120 7.05 -5.90 -14.30
N TRP A 121 8.12 -6.44 -13.76
CA TRP A 121 9.18 -5.66 -13.16
C TRP A 121 9.77 -4.59 -14.08
N PRO A 122 10.05 -4.83 -15.37
CA PRO A 122 10.58 -3.80 -16.27
C PRO A 122 9.66 -2.59 -16.42
N ILE A 123 8.34 -2.79 -16.36
CA ILE A 123 7.37 -1.69 -16.40
C ILE A 123 7.35 -0.95 -15.07
N ALA A 124 7.34 -1.69 -13.97
CA ALA A 124 7.30 -1.14 -12.63
C ALA A 124 8.56 -0.31 -12.30
N GLU A 125 9.73 -0.72 -12.80
CA GLU A 125 11.03 -0.06 -12.52
C GLU A 125 11.04 1.43 -12.92
N GLN A 126 10.36 1.83 -13.98
CA GLN A 126 10.26 3.23 -14.36
C GLN A 126 9.58 4.09 -13.29
N LYS A 127 8.50 3.58 -12.71
CA LYS A 127 7.79 4.22 -11.59
C LYS A 127 8.56 4.09 -10.27
N LEU A 128 9.17 2.93 -10.06
CA LEU A 128 9.93 2.64 -8.86
C LEU A 128 11.12 3.60 -8.70
N ALA A 129 11.78 3.99 -9.79
CA ALA A 129 12.85 4.98 -9.77
C ALA A 129 12.35 6.33 -9.22
N ILE A 130 11.16 6.78 -9.66
CA ILE A 130 10.52 8.00 -9.17
C ILE A 130 10.18 7.89 -7.67
N TYR A 131 9.55 6.79 -7.27
CA TYR A 131 9.15 6.60 -5.87
C TYR A 131 10.34 6.43 -4.92
N ARG A 132 11.43 5.80 -5.38
CA ARG A 132 12.69 5.70 -4.63
C ARG A 132 13.28 7.08 -4.34
N GLU A 133 13.30 7.96 -5.34
CA GLU A 133 13.75 9.34 -5.19
C GLU A 133 12.83 10.13 -4.26
N ASN A 134 11.51 10.06 -4.47
CA ASN A 134 10.53 10.74 -3.61
C ASN A 134 10.61 10.26 -2.16
N ARG A 135 10.77 8.96 -1.95
CA ARG A 135 10.98 8.38 -0.62
C ARG A 135 12.21 8.99 0.06
N GLN A 136 13.31 9.11 -0.67
CA GLN A 136 14.54 9.69 -0.14
C GLN A 136 14.32 11.17 0.24
N ILE A 137 13.71 11.97 -0.63
CA ILE A 137 13.40 13.38 -0.34
C ILE A 137 12.52 13.51 0.91
N LEU A 138 11.48 12.68 1.04
CA LEU A 138 10.62 12.69 2.23
C LEU A 138 11.43 12.36 3.50
N LEU A 139 12.19 11.27 3.47
CA LEU A 139 12.90 10.79 4.66
C LEU A 139 14.03 11.73 5.08
N ASP A 140 14.79 12.27 4.12
CA ASP A 140 15.86 13.23 4.40
C ASP A 140 15.29 14.55 4.91
N GLY A 141 14.20 15.05 4.29
CA GLY A 141 13.56 16.27 4.73
C GLY A 141 12.93 16.15 6.13
N LEU A 142 12.33 15.01 6.47
CA LEU A 142 11.84 14.76 7.83
C LEU A 142 13.01 14.69 8.83
N GLU A 143 14.12 14.06 8.45
CA GLU A 143 15.32 14.00 9.30
C GLU A 143 15.95 15.38 9.51
N GLU A 144 16.08 16.18 8.45
CA GLU A 144 16.62 17.54 8.50
C GLU A 144 15.78 18.46 9.39
N GLU A 145 14.45 18.38 9.27
CA GLU A 145 13.53 19.31 9.94
C GLU A 145 13.10 18.86 11.34
N LEU A 146 13.05 17.54 11.59
CA LEU A 146 12.48 16.97 12.80
C LEU A 146 13.41 15.98 13.53
N GLY A 147 14.62 15.77 13.02
CA GLY A 147 15.58 14.80 13.58
C GLY A 147 15.95 15.08 15.04
N ASP A 148 16.04 16.36 15.42
CA ASP A 148 16.32 16.79 16.81
C ASP A 148 15.13 16.60 17.78
N PHE A 149 13.94 16.23 17.27
CA PHE A 149 12.71 16.06 18.04
C PHE A 149 12.20 14.61 18.00
N ARG A 150 13.11 13.64 18.01
CA ARG A 150 12.80 12.20 17.94
C ARG A 150 12.05 11.66 19.15
N ASP A 151 12.08 12.32 20.26
CA ASP A 151 11.28 12.09 21.44
C ASP A 151 9.78 12.40 21.20
N GLN A 152 9.48 13.39 20.36
CA GLN A 152 8.12 13.86 20.07
C GLN A 152 7.58 13.28 18.76
N PHE A 153 8.44 12.96 17.80
CA PHE A 153 8.05 12.51 16.46
C PHE A 153 8.76 11.23 16.05
N HIS A 154 8.00 10.32 15.47
CA HIS A 154 8.53 9.14 14.83
C HIS A 154 7.94 8.98 13.43
N TRP A 155 8.70 8.43 12.49
CA TRP A 155 8.19 8.07 11.16
C TRP A 155 8.80 6.75 10.68
N THR A 156 7.99 5.99 9.96
CA THR A 156 8.42 4.74 9.37
C THR A 156 9.32 4.98 8.15
N ARG A 157 10.25 4.03 7.90
CA ARG A 157 11.11 3.99 6.71
C ARG A 157 10.67 2.82 5.83
N PRO A 158 9.66 2.99 4.96
CA PRO A 158 9.07 1.87 4.23
C PRO A 158 10.07 1.24 3.25
N GLU A 159 10.14 -0.09 3.25
CA GLU A 159 10.92 -0.89 2.28
C GLU A 159 10.11 -1.20 1.01
N ALA A 160 8.80 -0.99 1.06
CA ALA A 160 7.87 -1.19 -0.06
C ALA A 160 6.67 -0.23 0.04
N GLY A 161 5.91 -0.10 -1.04
CA GLY A 161 4.81 0.84 -1.13
C GLY A 161 5.28 2.29 -1.26
N PHE A 162 4.38 3.25 -1.09
CA PHE A 162 4.69 4.68 -1.20
C PHE A 162 4.05 5.50 -0.08
N PHE A 163 3.95 4.90 1.11
CA PHE A 163 3.46 5.56 2.31
C PHE A 163 4.46 5.44 3.45
N SER A 164 4.57 6.52 4.24
CA SER A 164 5.20 6.52 5.54
C SER A 164 4.13 6.87 6.59
N VAL A 165 4.20 6.23 7.74
CA VAL A 165 3.37 6.59 8.90
C VAL A 165 4.19 7.51 9.80
N PHE A 166 3.65 8.69 10.05
CA PHE A 166 4.19 9.67 10.99
C PHE A 166 3.40 9.57 12.30
N THR A 167 4.09 9.58 13.42
CA THR A 167 3.51 9.37 14.75
C THR A 167 3.93 10.49 15.69
N PHE A 168 2.99 11.08 16.41
CA PHE A 168 3.22 11.92 17.57
C PHE A 168 3.42 11.01 18.79
N THR A 169 4.60 11.02 19.41
CA THR A 169 5.00 10.02 20.42
C THR A 169 4.65 10.43 21.84
N GLU A 170 4.96 11.66 22.20
CA GLU A 170 4.79 12.21 23.56
C GLU A 170 4.00 13.51 23.53
N SER A 171 2.81 13.50 22.92
CA SER A 171 1.97 14.70 22.86
C SER A 171 0.52 14.36 23.17
N ASP A 172 -0.21 15.32 23.73
CA ASP A 172 -1.66 15.28 23.87
C ASP A 172 -2.39 15.55 22.55
N ILE A 173 -1.68 15.47 21.43
CA ILE A 173 -2.25 15.67 20.10
C ILE A 173 -3.19 14.52 19.76
N ILE A 174 -4.41 14.89 19.45
CA ILE A 174 -5.42 13.99 18.88
C ILE A 174 -5.57 14.38 17.40
N VAL A 175 -5.21 13.47 16.54
CA VAL A 175 -5.36 13.57 15.07
C VAL A 175 -6.80 13.19 14.73
N ASP A 176 -7.71 14.13 14.96
CA ASP A 176 -9.13 14.04 14.58
C ASP A 176 -9.41 14.90 13.34
N ASP A 177 -10.65 14.96 12.92
CA ASP A 177 -11.08 15.78 11.77
C ASP A 177 -10.72 17.26 11.97
N ALA A 178 -10.91 17.78 13.18
CA ALA A 178 -10.57 19.19 13.50
C ALA A 178 -9.06 19.46 13.42
N PHE A 179 -8.22 18.49 13.76
CA PHE A 179 -6.77 18.58 13.55
C PHE A 179 -6.43 18.63 12.06
N ILE A 180 -7.02 17.76 11.25
CA ILE A 180 -6.81 17.74 9.79
C ILE A 180 -7.28 19.04 9.16
N GLU A 181 -8.45 19.55 9.52
CA GLU A 181 -8.95 20.85 9.05
C GLU A 181 -7.96 21.99 9.38
N ARG A 182 -7.41 22.02 10.60
CA ARG A 182 -6.38 23.02 10.97
C ARG A 182 -5.11 22.91 10.12
N LEU A 183 -4.65 21.69 9.82
CA LEU A 183 -3.48 21.50 8.94
C LEU A 183 -3.74 22.05 7.54
N VAL A 184 -4.94 21.87 7.00
CA VAL A 184 -5.33 22.38 5.69
C VAL A 184 -5.48 23.90 5.73
N GLU A 185 -6.28 24.44 6.65
CA GLU A 185 -6.64 25.86 6.67
C GLU A 185 -5.48 26.77 7.03
N ARG A 186 -4.65 26.39 8.01
CA ARG A 186 -3.56 27.24 8.51
C ARG A 186 -2.26 27.07 7.76
N TYR A 187 -1.98 25.84 7.28
CA TYR A 187 -0.67 25.51 6.73
C TYR A 187 -0.71 25.04 5.29
N GLY A 188 -1.90 24.81 4.71
CA GLY A 188 -2.06 24.28 3.35
C GLY A 188 -1.57 22.83 3.20
N VAL A 189 -1.53 22.08 4.30
CA VAL A 189 -1.00 20.71 4.34
C VAL A 189 -2.15 19.71 4.32
N VAL A 190 -2.17 18.84 3.30
CA VAL A 190 -3.16 17.76 3.14
C VAL A 190 -2.50 16.43 3.45
N VAL A 191 -2.95 15.76 4.49
CA VAL A 191 -2.51 14.43 4.91
C VAL A 191 -3.71 13.57 5.30
N VAL A 192 -3.49 12.27 5.49
CA VAL A 192 -4.56 11.35 5.83
C VAL A 192 -4.36 10.84 7.24
N PRO A 193 -5.36 10.95 8.14
CA PRO A 193 -5.29 10.37 9.48
C PRO A 193 -5.24 8.84 9.40
N MET A 194 -4.62 8.22 10.40
CA MET A 194 -4.47 6.76 10.42
C MET A 194 -5.61 6.03 11.12
N TYR A 195 -6.41 6.69 11.95
CA TYR A 195 -7.46 6.03 12.71
C TYR A 195 -8.49 5.28 11.84
N ASP A 196 -8.74 5.75 10.61
CA ASP A 196 -9.65 5.10 9.66
C ASP A 196 -9.13 3.79 9.06
N PHE A 197 -7.82 3.52 9.22
CA PHE A 197 -7.18 2.30 8.73
C PHE A 197 -7.13 1.18 9.76
N TYR A 198 -7.56 1.45 10.98
CA TYR A 198 -7.63 0.43 12.03
C TYR A 198 -9.00 -0.23 12.05
N PRO A 199 -9.08 -1.56 12.15
CA PRO A 199 -10.34 -2.28 12.21
C PRO A 199 -11.09 -2.01 13.52
N ASP A 200 -12.40 -2.20 13.52
CA ASP A 200 -13.27 -1.89 14.66
C ASP A 200 -12.88 -2.62 15.95
N ASP A 201 -12.41 -3.86 15.85
CA ASP A 201 -11.94 -4.63 17.02
C ASP A 201 -10.65 -4.07 17.64
N ALA A 202 -9.80 -3.41 16.87
CA ALA A 202 -8.66 -2.67 17.40
C ALA A 202 -9.13 -1.45 18.21
N ARG A 203 -10.15 -0.74 17.72
CA ARG A 203 -10.77 0.40 18.42
C ARG A 203 -11.51 -0.01 19.68
N ILE A 204 -12.06 -1.23 19.75
CA ILE A 204 -12.65 -1.79 20.98
C ILE A 204 -11.57 -1.99 22.06
N ARG A 205 -10.38 -2.42 21.66
CA ARG A 205 -9.25 -2.66 22.58
C ARG A 205 -8.55 -1.38 23.00
N ASP A 206 -8.43 -0.43 22.08
CA ASP A 206 -7.83 0.88 22.29
C ASP A 206 -8.59 1.93 21.49
N GLN A 207 -9.39 2.73 22.15
CA GLN A 207 -10.19 3.79 21.53
C GLN A 207 -9.35 4.89 20.89
N GLN A 208 -8.08 5.00 21.28
CA GLN A 208 -7.14 6.02 20.78
C GLN A 208 -6.24 5.49 19.64
N VAL A 209 -6.42 4.23 19.22
CA VAL A 209 -5.58 3.65 18.18
C VAL A 209 -5.64 4.46 16.88
N GLY A 210 -4.48 4.89 16.41
CA GLY A 210 -4.33 5.68 15.17
C GLY A 210 -4.59 7.18 15.32
N TYR A 211 -5.12 7.66 16.46
CA TYR A 211 -5.38 9.09 16.70
C TYR A 211 -4.14 9.94 17.00
N ASN A 212 -2.97 9.33 17.03
CA ASN A 212 -1.69 10.04 17.08
C ASN A 212 -0.87 9.84 15.80
N GLN A 213 -1.51 9.44 14.70
CA GLN A 213 -0.79 9.04 13.48
C GLN A 213 -1.37 9.66 12.21
N LEU A 214 -0.45 10.00 11.31
CA LEU A 214 -0.72 10.52 9.96
C LEU A 214 -0.08 9.64 8.91
N ARG A 215 -0.75 9.44 7.78
CA ARG A 215 -0.19 8.77 6.61
C ARG A 215 0.33 9.80 5.62
N LEU A 216 1.63 9.74 5.36
CA LEU A 216 2.32 10.56 4.37
C LEU A 216 2.49 9.76 3.08
N SER A 217 2.01 10.31 1.95
CA SER A 217 2.16 9.71 0.63
C SER A 217 3.29 10.38 -0.15
N PHE A 218 4.16 9.58 -0.76
CA PHE A 218 5.23 10.08 -1.63
C PHE A 218 5.11 9.56 -3.08
N CYS A 219 3.89 9.22 -3.52
CA CYS A 219 3.63 8.76 -4.89
C CYS A 219 3.54 9.89 -5.94
N PHE A 220 3.84 11.14 -5.56
CA PHE A 220 3.78 12.31 -6.43
C PHE A 220 4.64 12.14 -7.68
N SER A 221 4.06 12.35 -8.87
CA SER A 221 4.74 12.12 -10.14
C SER A 221 4.26 13.04 -11.28
N GLU A 222 3.48 14.08 -10.95
CA GLU A 222 2.85 14.94 -11.97
C GLU A 222 3.86 15.80 -12.69
N ASN A 223 4.88 16.30 -11.98
CA ASN A 223 5.95 17.10 -12.57
C ASN A 223 7.22 16.28 -12.76
N ILE A 224 7.95 16.51 -13.84
CA ILE A 224 9.16 15.77 -14.19
C ILE A 224 10.41 16.55 -13.76
N GLY A 225 11.40 15.84 -13.23
CA GLY A 225 12.73 16.38 -12.97
C GLY A 225 12.83 17.30 -11.73
N SER A 226 13.49 18.44 -11.88
CA SER A 226 13.82 19.34 -10.76
C SER A 226 12.60 19.99 -10.10
N ALA A 227 11.57 20.32 -10.86
CA ALA A 227 10.34 20.93 -10.33
C ALA A 227 9.65 20.00 -9.33
N ARG A 228 9.50 18.72 -9.68
CA ARG A 228 8.92 17.71 -8.75
C ARG A 228 9.71 17.59 -7.45
N ARG A 229 11.04 17.55 -7.54
CA ARG A 229 11.91 17.46 -6.35
C ARG A 229 11.74 18.65 -5.44
N GLN A 230 11.71 19.85 -6.02
CA GLN A 230 11.55 21.07 -5.27
C GLN A 230 10.17 21.14 -4.59
N GLU A 231 9.09 20.87 -5.31
CA GLU A 231 7.72 20.84 -4.78
C GLU A 231 7.58 19.85 -3.62
N LEU A 232 8.11 18.63 -3.77
CA LEU A 232 8.06 17.64 -2.71
C LEU A 232 8.88 18.08 -1.48
N ALA A 233 10.08 18.62 -1.68
CA ALA A 233 10.90 19.12 -0.59
C ALA A 233 10.23 20.31 0.14
N GLU A 234 9.55 21.20 -0.59
CA GLU A 234 8.77 22.30 -0.01
C GLU A 234 7.56 21.78 0.77
N ALA A 235 6.86 20.75 0.25
CA ALA A 235 5.75 20.12 0.96
C ALA A 235 6.20 19.46 2.27
N VAL A 236 7.36 18.78 2.28
CA VAL A 236 7.93 18.18 3.50
C VAL A 236 8.27 19.27 4.54
N ARG A 237 8.90 20.38 4.12
CA ARG A 237 9.19 21.51 5.01
C ARG A 237 7.92 22.16 5.55
N ALA A 238 6.88 22.31 4.71
CA ALA A 238 5.60 22.84 5.15
C ALA A 238 4.93 21.93 6.19
N PHE A 239 4.94 20.63 5.94
CA PHE A 239 4.46 19.63 6.90
C PHE A 239 5.23 19.69 8.23
N ALA A 240 6.55 19.69 8.17
CA ALA A 240 7.39 19.74 9.36
C ALA A 240 7.14 21.01 10.21
N ARG A 241 7.00 22.17 9.56
CA ARG A 241 6.60 23.41 10.25
C ARG A 241 5.23 23.30 10.90
N ALA A 242 4.26 22.74 10.18
CA ALA A 242 2.90 22.59 10.69
C ALA A 242 2.88 21.73 11.97
N VAL A 243 3.50 20.56 11.94
CA VAL A 243 3.51 19.67 13.12
C VAL A 243 4.31 20.24 14.30
N LYS A 244 5.41 20.96 14.06
CA LYS A 244 6.13 21.69 15.11
C LYS A 244 5.24 22.72 15.80
N MET A 245 4.53 23.53 15.01
CA MET A 245 3.62 24.56 15.54
C MET A 245 2.45 23.96 16.32
N GLU A 246 1.89 22.85 15.88
CA GLU A 246 0.77 22.19 16.59
C GLU A 246 1.20 21.60 17.95
N VAL A 247 2.45 21.22 18.13
CA VAL A 247 3.00 20.76 19.43
C VAL A 247 3.71 21.87 20.22
N GLY A 248 3.69 23.14 19.73
CA GLY A 248 4.26 24.28 20.44
C GLY A 248 5.78 24.43 20.34
N ILE A 249 6.41 23.79 19.36
CA ILE A 249 7.83 23.98 19.01
C ILE A 249 7.94 25.18 18.06
N THR A 250 8.76 26.17 18.43
CA THR A 250 9.00 27.38 17.64
C THR A 250 10.34 27.34 16.91
#